data_3e9f2e3f0519cefd17fbfc6809611739
#
_entry.id   3e9f2e3f0519cefd17fbfc6809611739
#
_cell.length_a   1.000
_cell.length_b   1.000
_cell.length_c   1.000
_cell.angle_alpha   90.00
_cell.angle_beta   90.00
_cell.angle_gamma   90.00
#
_symmetry.space_group_name_H-M   'P 1'
#
loop_
_entity.id
_entity.type
_entity.pdbx_description
1 polymer ?
#
loop_
_entity_poly.entity_id
_entity_poly.type
_entity_poly.pdbx_seq_one_letter_code
_entity_poly.pdbx_strand_id
1 'polypeptide(L)'
;VSGIEDDTEYAVNEMGKLHTGACDNTGSTCVQDATGGPPWSIGIAGFQEDGDRGKVMHCSGTAPDIVADWTQNLPDHDSIDGYHDTSGTSFATPRTAGVLSLVIQELREQYNDKGSGGRNGSLIYGENASITNYDIRRSMEKASYFPDASEYDPGANEGACQTGVPVSPVAPYTQTGWGVVDPTITQTIIQDLDGSSPLTDKDFDCETYMDSVMAARIAYWS
;
A
#
# COMPACT_ATOMS: atom_id res chain seq x y z
N VAL A 1 -7.44 13.86 17.72
CA VAL A 1 -6.99 12.75 16.87
C VAL A 1 -8.07 11.68 16.83
N SER A 2 -8.70 11.33 17.97
CA SER A 2 -9.75 10.28 18.03
C SER A 2 -10.90 10.45 17.02
N GLY A 3 -11.33 11.67 16.72
CA GLY A 3 -12.44 11.88 15.79
C GLY A 3 -12.14 11.51 14.34
N ILE A 4 -10.89 11.67 13.87
CA ILE A 4 -10.49 11.30 12.51
C ILE A 4 -10.38 9.78 12.40
N GLU A 5 -9.86 9.12 13.43
CA GLU A 5 -9.77 7.67 13.48
C GLU A 5 -11.14 7.03 13.41
N ASP A 6 -12.09 7.48 14.26
CA ASP A 6 -13.46 6.98 14.28
C ASP A 6 -14.18 7.16 12.92
N ASP A 7 -13.98 8.31 12.27
CA ASP A 7 -14.60 8.61 10.97
C ASP A 7 -13.99 7.75 9.84
N THR A 8 -12.69 7.52 9.86
CA THR A 8 -12.03 6.66 8.86
C THR A 8 -12.37 5.19 9.07
N GLU A 9 -12.43 4.73 10.31
CA GLU A 9 -12.89 3.38 10.64
C GLU A 9 -14.31 3.14 10.13
N TYR A 10 -15.22 4.07 10.41
CA TYR A 10 -16.60 4.01 9.91
C TYR A 10 -16.66 3.96 8.37
N ALA A 11 -15.85 4.79 7.70
CA ALA A 11 -15.80 4.81 6.24
C ALA A 11 -15.33 3.46 5.66
N VAL A 12 -14.39 2.79 6.30
CA VAL A 12 -13.89 1.50 5.84
C VAL A 12 -14.86 0.36 6.17
N ASN A 13 -15.34 0.28 7.41
CA ASN A 13 -16.13 -0.84 7.87
C ASN A 13 -17.59 -0.76 7.42
N GLU A 14 -18.21 0.40 7.57
CA GLU A 14 -19.64 0.55 7.33
C GLU A 14 -19.95 1.03 5.90
N MET A 15 -19.03 1.80 5.31
CA MET A 15 -19.23 2.33 3.96
C MET A 15 -18.42 1.57 2.89
N GLY A 16 -17.63 0.57 3.27
CA GLY A 16 -16.84 -0.25 2.35
C GLY A 16 -15.79 0.54 1.57
N LYS A 17 -15.23 1.61 2.12
CA LYS A 17 -14.21 2.41 1.46
C LYS A 17 -12.82 1.83 1.69
N LEU A 18 -11.89 2.14 0.79
CA LEU A 18 -10.46 1.94 1.02
C LEU A 18 -9.86 3.22 1.59
N HIS A 19 -9.09 3.09 2.64
CA HIS A 19 -8.33 4.19 3.23
C HIS A 19 -6.84 3.90 3.09
N THR A 20 -6.09 4.83 2.51
CA THR A 20 -4.65 4.79 2.38
C THR A 20 -4.03 5.85 3.27
N GLY A 21 -3.05 5.48 4.08
CA GLY A 21 -2.39 6.37 5.01
C GLY A 21 -0.88 6.34 4.87
N ALA A 22 -0.24 7.50 4.99
CA ALA A 22 1.20 7.60 4.99
C ALA A 22 1.77 7.01 6.28
N CYS A 23 2.89 6.27 6.16
CA CYS A 23 3.68 5.86 7.30
C CYS A 23 4.84 6.82 7.43
N ASP A 24 4.90 7.64 8.39
CA ASP A 24 5.99 8.53 8.74
C ASP A 24 7.22 8.65 7.78
N ASN A 25 8.04 9.66 7.98
CA ASN A 25 9.31 9.88 7.25
C ASN A 25 10.52 9.94 8.20
N THR A 26 10.39 9.43 9.40
CA THR A 26 11.44 9.49 10.45
C THR A 26 12.01 8.12 10.81
N GLY A 27 11.56 7.06 10.14
CA GLY A 27 11.97 5.68 10.42
C GLY A 27 11.27 5.07 11.62
N SER A 28 10.27 5.74 12.20
CA SER A 28 9.42 5.15 13.24
C SER A 28 8.49 4.07 12.66
N THR A 29 7.86 3.29 13.51
CA THR A 29 6.91 2.28 13.03
C THR A 29 5.65 2.93 12.49
N CYS A 30 5.14 2.45 11.37
CA CYS A 30 3.91 2.93 10.74
C CYS A 30 2.71 2.93 11.69
N VAL A 31 2.71 2.04 12.66
CA VAL A 31 1.67 1.95 13.70
C VAL A 31 1.52 3.19 14.55
N GLN A 32 2.57 3.96 14.68
CA GLN A 32 2.53 5.20 15.46
C GLN A 32 1.98 6.37 14.66
N ASP A 33 1.81 6.20 13.35
CA ASP A 33 1.21 7.22 12.51
C ASP A 33 -0.31 7.18 12.61
N ALA A 34 -0.92 8.34 12.81
CA ALA A 34 -2.37 8.48 12.96
C ALA A 34 -3.14 8.14 11.67
N THR A 35 -2.48 8.14 10.52
CA THR A 35 -3.11 7.90 9.21
C THR A 35 -2.82 6.52 8.66
N GLY A 36 -1.57 6.07 8.71
CA GLY A 36 -1.13 4.76 8.23
C GLY A 36 -1.18 3.67 9.29
N GLY A 37 -1.18 4.04 10.56
CA GLY A 37 -1.12 3.12 11.70
C GLY A 37 -2.37 2.30 11.99
N PRO A 38 -3.58 2.86 11.91
CA PRO A 38 -4.79 2.13 12.23
C PRO A 38 -4.96 0.85 11.42
N PRO A 39 -5.47 -0.25 11.99
CA PRO A 39 -5.57 -1.55 11.31
C PRO A 39 -6.51 -1.54 10.10
N TRP A 40 -7.49 -0.65 10.06
CA TRP A 40 -8.37 -0.47 8.89
C TRP A 40 -7.72 0.34 7.76
N SER A 41 -6.61 1.01 8.01
CA SER A 41 -5.86 1.75 7.01
C SER A 41 -4.90 0.84 6.25
N ILE A 42 -4.62 1.17 5.01
CA ILE A 42 -3.50 0.63 4.26
C ILE A 42 -2.32 1.56 4.52
N GLY A 43 -1.39 1.15 5.37
CA GLY A 43 -0.20 1.92 5.71
C GLY A 43 0.85 1.83 4.62
N ILE A 44 1.30 2.99 4.11
CA ILE A 44 2.15 3.06 2.93
C ILE A 44 3.50 3.72 3.28
N ALA A 45 4.57 2.96 3.09
CA ALA A 45 5.94 3.46 3.20
C ALA A 45 6.54 3.78 1.81
N GLY A 46 7.76 4.27 1.81
CA GLY A 46 8.42 4.77 0.61
C GLY A 46 9.32 3.73 -0.06
N PHE A 47 9.21 3.66 -1.35
CA PHE A 47 10.12 2.99 -2.25
C PHE A 47 10.65 4.01 -3.26
N GLN A 48 11.91 3.95 -3.60
CA GLN A 48 12.49 4.82 -4.62
C GLN A 48 12.97 3.98 -5.79
N GLU A 49 12.42 4.23 -6.95
CA GLU A 49 13.00 3.75 -8.18
C GLU A 49 14.27 4.57 -8.48
N ASP A 50 15.39 3.89 -8.68
CA ASP A 50 16.67 4.50 -9.03
C ASP A 50 17.24 3.79 -10.28
N GLY A 51 16.86 4.29 -11.43
CA GLY A 51 17.20 3.69 -12.71
C GLY A 51 16.57 2.29 -12.85
N ASP A 52 17.40 1.27 -13.10
CA ASP A 52 16.95 -0.12 -13.21
C ASP A 52 16.85 -0.83 -11.84
N ARG A 53 17.03 -0.09 -10.75
CA ARG A 53 17.04 -0.63 -9.38
C ARG A 53 16.17 0.19 -8.46
N GLY A 54 15.23 -0.47 -7.82
CA GLY A 54 14.46 0.15 -6.77
C GLY A 54 15.18 0.11 -5.43
N LYS A 55 14.94 1.10 -4.59
CA LYS A 55 15.46 1.16 -3.21
C LYS A 55 14.32 1.32 -2.23
N VAL A 56 14.31 0.44 -1.23
CA VAL A 56 13.42 0.61 -0.10
C VAL A 56 13.95 1.73 0.79
N MET A 57 13.10 2.69 1.08
CA MET A 57 13.49 3.86 1.87
C MET A 57 13.27 3.60 3.35
N HIS A 58 14.33 3.23 4.02
CA HIS A 58 14.30 2.83 5.44
C HIS A 58 13.71 3.88 6.38
N CYS A 59 13.95 5.16 6.08
CA CYS A 59 13.44 6.25 6.91
C CYS A 59 11.98 6.59 6.62
N SER A 60 11.32 5.85 5.75
CA SER A 60 9.93 6.08 5.39
C SER A 60 8.90 5.42 6.31
N GLY A 61 9.33 4.93 7.45
CA GLY A 61 8.51 4.14 8.37
C GLY A 61 8.70 2.63 8.19
N THR A 62 8.67 1.91 9.28
CA THR A 62 8.75 0.44 9.29
C THR A 62 7.39 -0.16 9.58
N ALA A 63 7.23 -1.43 9.28
CA ALA A 63 5.98 -2.14 9.43
C ALA A 63 4.79 -1.53 8.63
N PRO A 64 4.99 -1.15 7.36
CA PRO A 64 3.88 -0.74 6.51
C PRO A 64 3.06 -1.96 6.05
N ASP A 65 1.90 -1.73 5.45
CA ASP A 65 1.25 -2.78 4.67
C ASP A 65 1.93 -3.00 3.32
N ILE A 66 2.30 -1.90 2.67
CA ILE A 66 2.96 -1.91 1.37
C ILE A 66 3.93 -0.74 1.24
N VAL A 67 4.71 -0.75 0.18
CA VAL A 67 5.51 0.39 -0.26
C VAL A 67 5.13 0.81 -1.68
N ALA A 68 5.30 2.10 -1.97
CA ALA A 68 5.15 2.64 -3.32
C ALA A 68 6.21 3.71 -3.56
N ASP A 69 6.45 4.04 -4.84
CA ASP A 69 7.40 5.08 -5.18
C ASP A 69 7.04 6.40 -4.48
N TRP A 70 7.98 6.93 -3.74
CA TRP A 70 7.83 8.12 -2.93
C TRP A 70 8.44 9.38 -3.54
N THR A 71 9.07 9.25 -4.71
CA THR A 71 9.71 10.37 -5.41
C THR A 71 8.71 11.09 -6.29
N GLN A 72 8.72 12.41 -6.22
CA GLN A 72 7.88 13.27 -7.04
C GLN A 72 8.66 14.47 -7.54
N ASN A 73 8.56 14.74 -8.83
CA ASN A 73 9.03 15.96 -9.42
C ASN A 73 7.89 17.00 -9.39
N LEU A 74 8.07 18.05 -8.61
CA LEU A 74 7.05 19.07 -8.39
C LEU A 74 7.47 20.42 -8.96
N PRO A 75 6.51 21.26 -9.37
CA PRO A 75 6.78 22.65 -9.69
C PRO A 75 7.44 23.36 -8.50
N ASP A 76 8.48 24.10 -8.80
CA ASP A 76 9.18 24.90 -7.80
C ASP A 76 8.39 26.19 -7.51
N HIS A 77 8.14 26.49 -6.24
CA HIS A 77 7.42 27.69 -5.84
C HIS A 77 8.26 28.98 -6.02
N ASP A 78 9.58 28.84 -6.10
CA ASP A 78 10.52 29.94 -6.25
C ASP A 78 10.89 30.23 -7.72
N SER A 79 10.39 29.43 -8.66
CA SER A 79 10.72 29.54 -10.09
C SER A 79 9.47 29.34 -10.95
N ILE A 80 9.28 30.20 -11.96
CA ILE A 80 8.11 30.14 -12.86
C ILE A 80 8.09 28.87 -13.70
N ASP A 81 9.25 28.34 -14.07
CA ASP A 81 9.40 27.16 -14.93
C ASP A 81 10.27 26.07 -14.27
N GLY A 82 10.54 26.19 -12.98
CA GLY A 82 11.39 25.25 -12.24
C GLY A 82 10.61 24.07 -11.73
N TYR A 83 11.31 22.94 -11.65
CA TYR A 83 10.85 21.73 -10.99
C TYR A 83 11.94 21.23 -10.05
N HIS A 84 11.55 20.64 -8.96
CA HIS A 84 12.48 19.99 -8.03
C HIS A 84 11.97 18.61 -7.63
N ASP A 85 12.90 17.71 -7.40
CA ASP A 85 12.59 16.40 -6.88
C ASP A 85 12.40 16.50 -5.37
N THR A 86 11.33 15.87 -4.91
CA THR A 86 11.03 15.73 -3.50
C THR A 86 10.60 14.31 -3.23
N SER A 87 10.66 13.88 -1.98
CA SER A 87 10.31 12.53 -1.59
C SER A 87 9.59 12.49 -0.25
N GLY A 88 8.82 11.45 -0.04
CA GLY A 88 8.10 11.22 1.19
C GLY A 88 6.95 10.24 1.02
N THR A 89 6.54 9.62 2.10
CA THR A 89 5.38 8.73 2.14
C THR A 89 4.09 9.46 1.74
N SER A 90 4.06 10.79 1.90
CA SER A 90 2.98 11.65 1.41
C SER A 90 2.79 11.63 -0.11
N PHE A 91 3.80 11.19 -0.88
CA PHE A 91 3.71 10.98 -2.34
C PHE A 91 3.45 9.52 -2.70
N ALA A 92 4.00 8.57 -1.95
CA ALA A 92 3.72 7.15 -2.12
C ALA A 92 2.23 6.83 -1.90
N THR A 93 1.63 7.46 -0.90
CA THR A 93 0.22 7.25 -0.53
C THR A 93 -0.76 7.59 -1.66
N PRO A 94 -0.75 8.76 -2.28
CA PRO A 94 -1.66 9.06 -3.38
C PRO A 94 -1.37 8.25 -4.64
N ARG A 95 -0.14 7.78 -4.87
CA ARG A 95 0.15 6.85 -5.97
C ARG A 95 -0.55 5.53 -5.80
N THR A 96 -0.50 4.95 -4.59
CA THR A 96 -1.27 3.73 -4.26
C THR A 96 -2.76 3.97 -4.41
N ALA A 97 -3.28 5.10 -3.90
CA ALA A 97 -4.68 5.45 -4.10
C ALA A 97 -5.04 5.56 -5.59
N GLY A 98 -4.11 6.04 -6.43
CA GLY A 98 -4.26 6.08 -7.88
C GLY A 98 -4.38 4.68 -8.50
N VAL A 99 -3.52 3.74 -8.12
CA VAL A 99 -3.59 2.33 -8.56
C VAL A 99 -4.93 1.71 -8.18
N LEU A 100 -5.33 1.85 -6.92
CA LEU A 100 -6.62 1.34 -6.44
C LEU A 100 -7.81 1.99 -7.18
N SER A 101 -7.72 3.27 -7.51
CA SER A 101 -8.76 3.98 -8.26
C SER A 101 -8.89 3.44 -9.70
N LEU A 102 -7.77 3.11 -10.36
CA LEU A 102 -7.77 2.48 -11.69
C LEU A 102 -8.40 1.08 -11.63
N VAL A 103 -8.06 0.28 -10.62
CA VAL A 103 -8.68 -1.04 -10.40
C VAL A 103 -10.19 -0.91 -10.22
N ILE A 104 -10.62 0.01 -9.36
CA ILE A 104 -12.04 0.23 -9.09
C ILE A 104 -12.78 0.70 -10.34
N GLN A 105 -12.18 1.61 -11.10
CA GLN A 105 -12.78 2.10 -12.35
C GLN A 105 -12.98 0.97 -13.35
N GLU A 106 -11.95 0.19 -13.62
CA GLU A 106 -12.00 -0.93 -14.56
C GLU A 106 -13.03 -1.99 -14.16
N LEU A 107 -13.04 -2.39 -12.89
CA LEU A 107 -14.02 -3.33 -12.37
C LEU A 107 -15.46 -2.80 -12.48
N ARG A 108 -15.67 -1.51 -12.22
CA ARG A 108 -16.99 -0.89 -12.40
C ARG A 108 -17.46 -0.91 -13.85
N GLU A 109 -16.56 -0.66 -14.79
CA GLU A 109 -16.85 -0.74 -16.20
C GLU A 109 -17.16 -2.19 -16.62
N GLN A 110 -16.34 -3.14 -16.18
CA GLN A 110 -16.49 -4.57 -16.49
C GLN A 110 -17.82 -5.14 -15.94
N TYR A 111 -18.21 -4.77 -14.74
CA TYR A 111 -19.42 -5.26 -14.08
C TYR A 111 -20.64 -4.33 -14.26
N ASN A 112 -20.53 -3.31 -15.10
CA ASN A 112 -21.59 -2.33 -15.34
C ASN A 112 -22.13 -1.67 -14.06
N ASP A 113 -21.24 -1.46 -13.08
CA ASP A 113 -21.57 -0.79 -11.83
C ASP A 113 -21.65 0.72 -12.04
N LYS A 114 -22.85 1.26 -11.91
CA LYS A 114 -23.12 2.69 -12.09
C LYS A 114 -22.87 3.53 -10.84
N GLY A 115 -22.03 3.07 -9.94
CA GLY A 115 -21.62 3.84 -8.78
C GLY A 115 -22.61 3.83 -7.61
N SER A 116 -23.47 2.84 -7.55
CA SER A 116 -24.29 2.56 -6.36
C SER A 116 -23.44 1.97 -5.22
N GLY A 117 -22.12 1.98 -5.38
CA GLY A 117 -21.14 1.42 -4.47
C GLY A 117 -21.34 1.83 -3.02
N GLY A 118 -21.13 0.90 -2.13
CA GLY A 118 -21.19 1.09 -0.70
C GLY A 118 -22.49 0.69 -0.02
N ARG A 119 -23.47 0.18 -0.74
CA ARG A 119 -24.57 -0.51 -0.10
C ARG A 119 -24.15 -1.94 0.24
N ASN A 120 -24.25 -2.32 1.49
CA ASN A 120 -23.90 -3.64 2.01
C ASN A 120 -22.38 -3.97 2.03
N GLY A 121 -21.49 -2.96 2.13
CA GLY A 121 -20.06 -3.19 2.21
C GLY A 121 -19.36 -3.51 0.88
N SER A 122 -20.08 -3.64 -0.22
CA SER A 122 -19.46 -3.90 -1.53
C SER A 122 -19.01 -2.60 -2.19
N LEU A 123 -17.76 -2.57 -2.64
CA LEU A 123 -17.20 -1.43 -3.38
C LEU A 123 -17.65 -1.47 -4.85
N ILE A 124 -17.75 -2.66 -5.42
CA ILE A 124 -18.26 -2.94 -6.76
C ILE A 124 -19.52 -3.78 -6.60
N TYR A 125 -20.61 -3.31 -7.16
CA TYR A 125 -21.89 -3.99 -7.13
C TYR A 125 -22.51 -3.99 -8.53
N GLY A 126 -22.42 -5.09 -9.22
CA GLY A 126 -22.92 -5.26 -10.58
C GLY A 126 -23.67 -6.59 -10.77
N GLU A 127 -24.07 -6.87 -12.00
CA GLU A 127 -24.66 -8.17 -12.34
C GLU A 127 -23.62 -9.29 -12.10
N ASN A 128 -23.86 -10.13 -11.11
CA ASN A 128 -23.03 -11.27 -10.72
C ASN A 128 -21.68 -10.95 -10.07
N ALA A 129 -21.47 -9.72 -9.59
CA ALA A 129 -20.27 -9.38 -8.82
C ALA A 129 -20.63 -8.63 -7.53
N SER A 130 -19.96 -9.02 -6.46
CA SER A 130 -19.95 -8.31 -5.18
C SER A 130 -18.51 -8.32 -4.69
N ILE A 131 -17.75 -7.27 -5.05
CA ILE A 131 -16.34 -7.11 -4.67
C ILE A 131 -16.27 -6.07 -3.57
N THR A 132 -15.73 -6.46 -2.43
CA THR A 132 -15.59 -5.62 -1.26
C THR A 132 -14.27 -4.86 -1.28
N ASN A 133 -14.13 -3.86 -0.42
CA ASN A 133 -12.85 -3.21 -0.15
C ASN A 133 -11.81 -4.22 0.38
N TYR A 134 -12.27 -5.22 1.14
CA TYR A 134 -11.44 -6.31 1.62
C TYR A 134 -10.85 -7.13 0.45
N ASP A 135 -11.68 -7.54 -0.51
CA ASP A 135 -11.22 -8.32 -1.66
C ASP A 135 -10.17 -7.57 -2.46
N ILE A 136 -10.39 -6.26 -2.70
CA ILE A 136 -9.43 -5.42 -3.42
C ILE A 136 -8.11 -5.29 -2.65
N ARG A 137 -8.17 -5.09 -1.33
CA ARG A 137 -6.97 -5.04 -0.50
C ARG A 137 -6.20 -6.38 -0.56
N ARG A 138 -6.87 -7.50 -0.37
CA ARG A 138 -6.23 -8.83 -0.43
C ARG A 138 -5.62 -9.13 -1.78
N SER A 139 -6.30 -8.78 -2.87
CA SER A 139 -5.76 -8.95 -4.21
C SER A 139 -4.53 -8.05 -4.45
N MET A 140 -4.55 -6.81 -3.97
CA MET A 140 -3.38 -5.93 -4.00
C MET A 140 -2.19 -6.52 -3.23
N GLU A 141 -2.41 -7.05 -2.02
CA GLU A 141 -1.38 -7.70 -1.22
C GLU A 141 -0.76 -8.90 -1.95
N LYS A 142 -1.58 -9.72 -2.62
CA LYS A 142 -1.11 -10.85 -3.43
C LYS A 142 -0.33 -10.40 -4.67
N ALA A 143 -0.80 -9.36 -5.35
CA ALA A 143 -0.22 -8.85 -6.59
C ALA A 143 1.05 -8.03 -6.38
N SER A 144 1.24 -7.41 -5.21
CA SER A 144 2.45 -6.66 -4.89
C SER A 144 3.69 -7.54 -5.01
N TYR A 145 4.83 -6.97 -5.39
CA TYR A 145 6.05 -7.73 -5.59
C TYR A 145 7.16 -7.30 -4.64
N PHE A 146 8.08 -8.21 -4.35
CA PHE A 146 9.29 -7.86 -3.63
C PHE A 146 10.36 -7.44 -4.62
N PRO A 147 11.06 -6.34 -4.38
CA PRO A 147 12.26 -5.99 -5.11
C PRO A 147 13.30 -7.10 -4.99
N ASP A 148 14.12 -7.29 -6.02
CA ASP A 148 15.22 -8.22 -5.94
C ASP A 148 16.22 -7.82 -4.85
N ALA A 149 16.88 -8.79 -4.21
CA ALA A 149 17.84 -8.52 -3.13
C ALA A 149 18.97 -7.55 -3.54
N SER A 150 19.29 -7.48 -4.85
CA SER A 150 20.24 -6.53 -5.41
C SER A 150 19.71 -5.09 -5.49
N GLU A 151 18.42 -4.90 -5.33
CA GLU A 151 17.74 -3.59 -5.36
C GLU A 151 17.65 -2.95 -3.97
N TYR A 152 17.99 -3.72 -2.93
CA TYR A 152 18.19 -3.17 -1.60
C TYR A 152 19.59 -2.60 -1.51
N ASP A 153 19.72 -1.31 -1.34
CA ASP A 153 21.03 -0.68 -1.11
C ASP A 153 21.30 -0.60 0.39
N PRO A 154 22.16 -1.48 0.93
CA PRO A 154 22.49 -1.46 2.35
C PRO A 154 23.32 -0.23 2.76
N GLY A 155 23.85 0.50 1.78
CA GLY A 155 24.66 1.70 2.00
C GLY A 155 23.92 3.02 1.86
N ALA A 156 22.68 2.99 1.38
CA ALA A 156 21.94 4.22 1.09
C ALA A 156 21.39 4.92 2.33
N ASN A 157 21.45 4.29 3.48
CA ASN A 157 20.91 4.85 4.70
C ASN A 157 21.90 4.92 5.82
N GLU A 158 22.04 6.11 6.26
CA GLU A 158 22.87 6.48 7.38
C GLU A 158 22.04 6.51 8.65
N GLY A 159 22.52 5.89 9.70
CA GLY A 159 21.98 6.01 11.03
C GLY A 159 20.90 5.00 11.42
N ALA A 160 19.97 5.43 12.26
CA ALA A 160 19.02 4.56 12.95
C ALA A 160 17.97 3.87 12.06
N CYS A 161 17.86 4.31 10.81
CA CYS A 161 16.93 3.72 9.84
C CYS A 161 17.47 2.45 9.17
N GLN A 162 18.68 2.05 9.46
CA GLN A 162 19.29 0.88 8.83
C GLN A 162 18.70 -0.41 9.37
N THR A 163 18.15 -1.17 8.50
CA THR A 163 17.79 -2.56 8.74
C THR A 163 18.40 -3.41 7.64
N GLY A 164 18.78 -4.63 7.96
CA GLY A 164 19.45 -5.50 6.98
C GLY A 164 18.61 -5.78 5.74
N VAL A 165 19.28 -6.06 4.64
CA VAL A 165 18.65 -6.54 3.42
C VAL A 165 18.15 -7.97 3.67
N PRO A 166 16.90 -8.31 3.32
CA PRO A 166 16.43 -9.68 3.45
C PRO A 166 17.18 -10.59 2.47
N VAL A 167 17.69 -11.69 2.98
CA VAL A 167 18.35 -12.72 2.15
C VAL A 167 17.32 -13.49 1.33
N SER A 168 16.11 -13.61 1.87
CA SER A 168 14.96 -14.21 1.20
C SER A 168 13.70 -13.57 1.81
N PRO A 169 13.17 -12.54 1.16
CA PRO A 169 12.00 -11.87 1.72
C PRO A 169 10.77 -12.78 1.64
N VAL A 170 10.14 -12.98 2.77
CA VAL A 170 8.80 -13.57 2.88
C VAL A 170 7.84 -12.49 3.30
N ALA A 171 6.66 -12.52 2.79
CA ALA A 171 5.66 -11.50 3.07
C ALA A 171 4.89 -11.80 4.37
N PRO A 172 4.51 -10.78 5.12
CA PRO A 172 4.96 -9.40 4.96
C PRO A 172 6.35 -9.20 5.57
N TYR A 173 7.10 -8.27 5.01
CA TYR A 173 8.44 -7.94 5.49
C TYR A 173 8.45 -6.58 6.21
N THR A 174 9.32 -6.42 7.21
CA THR A 174 9.35 -5.24 8.09
C THR A 174 9.47 -3.90 7.38
N GLN A 175 10.14 -3.88 6.23
CA GLN A 175 10.35 -2.65 5.47
C GLN A 175 9.36 -2.45 4.35
N THR A 176 8.89 -3.54 3.74
CA THR A 176 8.05 -3.49 2.54
C THR A 176 6.62 -3.96 2.78
N GLY A 177 6.31 -4.50 3.95
CA GLY A 177 5.04 -5.18 4.17
C GLY A 177 4.85 -6.29 3.14
N TRP A 178 3.75 -6.27 2.44
CA TRP A 178 3.42 -7.24 1.40
C TRP A 178 4.19 -7.02 0.08
N GLY A 179 4.87 -5.88 -0.06
CA GLY A 179 5.71 -5.57 -1.22
C GLY A 179 5.41 -4.22 -1.85
N VAL A 180 5.93 -4.04 -3.07
CA VAL A 180 5.79 -2.82 -3.87
C VAL A 180 4.47 -2.83 -4.62
N VAL A 181 3.81 -1.67 -4.61
CA VAL A 181 2.61 -1.40 -5.41
C VAL A 181 2.90 -0.27 -6.38
N ASP A 182 2.71 -0.54 -7.65
CA ASP A 182 2.81 0.41 -8.73
C ASP A 182 1.72 0.17 -9.81
N PRO A 183 1.61 1.01 -10.84
CA PRO A 183 0.60 0.83 -11.88
C PRO A 183 0.69 -0.47 -12.67
N THR A 184 1.85 -1.15 -12.70
CA THR A 184 2.05 -2.38 -13.49
C THR A 184 1.25 -3.55 -12.95
N ILE A 185 0.95 -3.56 -11.65
CA ILE A 185 0.16 -4.64 -11.02
C ILE A 185 -1.36 -4.46 -11.18
N THR A 186 -1.84 -3.34 -11.74
CA THR A 186 -3.27 -3.05 -11.87
C THR A 186 -4.03 -4.17 -12.56
N GLN A 187 -3.52 -4.63 -13.71
CA GLN A 187 -4.15 -5.70 -14.48
C GLN A 187 -4.13 -7.04 -13.73
N THR A 188 -3.07 -7.30 -12.98
CA THR A 188 -2.95 -8.52 -12.14
C THR A 188 -4.01 -8.55 -11.06
N ILE A 189 -4.25 -7.42 -10.39
CA ILE A 189 -5.31 -7.29 -9.38
C ILE A 189 -6.69 -7.53 -10.01
N ILE A 190 -6.96 -6.95 -11.17
CA ILE A 190 -8.24 -7.10 -11.86
C ILE A 190 -8.47 -8.58 -12.22
N GLN A 191 -7.45 -9.26 -12.75
CA GLN A 191 -7.53 -10.66 -13.14
C GLN A 191 -7.69 -11.62 -11.95
N ASP A 192 -7.13 -11.28 -10.78
CA ASP A 192 -7.38 -12.02 -9.55
C ASP A 192 -8.84 -11.87 -9.10
N LEU A 193 -9.34 -10.64 -9.12
CA LEU A 193 -10.70 -10.31 -8.66
C LEU A 193 -11.81 -10.81 -9.58
N ASP A 194 -11.58 -10.86 -10.89
CA ASP A 194 -12.55 -11.42 -11.85
C ASP A 194 -12.42 -12.94 -12.02
N GLY A 195 -11.42 -13.54 -11.39
CA GLY A 195 -11.17 -14.98 -11.41
C GLY A 195 -10.53 -15.50 -12.70
N SER A 196 -10.13 -14.64 -13.64
CA SER A 196 -9.50 -15.07 -14.89
C SER A 196 -8.05 -15.53 -14.68
N SER A 197 -7.37 -15.01 -13.65
CA SER A 197 -6.04 -15.44 -13.25
C SER A 197 -5.87 -15.32 -11.73
N PRO A 198 -6.47 -16.26 -10.94
CA PRO A 198 -6.41 -16.20 -9.49
C PRO A 198 -4.99 -16.28 -8.95
N LEU A 199 -4.66 -15.41 -8.01
CA LEU A 199 -3.39 -15.40 -7.31
C LEU A 199 -3.45 -16.26 -6.06
N THR A 200 -2.32 -16.83 -5.70
CA THR A 200 -2.15 -17.49 -4.39
C THR A 200 -1.85 -16.47 -3.31
N ASP A 201 -2.34 -16.73 -2.10
CA ASP A 201 -1.95 -15.94 -0.94
C ASP A 201 -0.45 -16.05 -0.70
N LYS A 202 0.18 -14.95 -0.31
CA LYS A 202 1.56 -14.97 0.17
C LYS A 202 1.61 -15.58 1.57
N ASP A 203 2.64 -16.34 1.83
CA ASP A 203 2.89 -16.90 3.16
C ASP A 203 3.18 -15.77 4.15
N PHE A 204 2.60 -15.87 5.34
CA PHE A 204 2.88 -14.98 6.44
C PHE A 204 3.96 -15.55 7.34
N ASP A 205 5.05 -14.83 7.50
CA ASP A 205 6.15 -15.19 8.40
C ASP A 205 6.20 -14.23 9.59
N CYS A 206 5.71 -14.70 10.73
CA CYS A 206 5.72 -13.95 11.98
C CYS A 206 7.12 -13.72 12.57
N GLU A 207 8.12 -14.48 12.15
CA GLU A 207 9.50 -14.30 12.63
C GLU A 207 10.20 -13.15 11.90
N THR A 208 9.88 -12.96 10.64
CA THR A 208 10.46 -11.91 9.79
C THR A 208 9.74 -10.58 9.99
N TYR A 209 8.47 -10.65 10.38
CA TYR A 209 7.68 -9.46 10.64
C TYR A 209 7.55 -9.20 12.14
N MET A 210 7.88 -7.99 12.52
CA MET A 210 7.70 -7.60 13.90
C MET A 210 6.22 -7.70 14.30
N ASP A 211 5.89 -8.87 14.88
CA ASP A 211 5.07 -8.86 16.03
C ASP A 211 3.56 -8.57 15.90
N SER A 212 3.05 -8.30 17.06
CA SER A 212 1.66 -7.99 17.41
C SER A 212 0.93 -6.98 16.52
N VAL A 213 1.66 -6.13 15.81
CA VAL A 213 1.06 -5.04 15.04
C VAL A 213 0.55 -5.51 13.70
N MET A 214 1.41 -6.23 12.95
CA MET A 214 0.95 -6.79 11.68
C MET A 214 -0.01 -7.95 11.92
N ALA A 215 0.21 -8.72 12.98
CA ALA A 215 -0.75 -9.72 13.42
C ALA A 215 -2.13 -9.10 13.70
N ALA A 216 -2.17 -7.93 14.35
CA ALA A 216 -3.41 -7.19 14.58
C ALA A 216 -4.05 -6.69 13.28
N ARG A 217 -3.24 -6.20 12.32
CA ARG A 217 -3.74 -5.78 11.00
C ARG A 217 -4.27 -6.94 10.19
N ILE A 218 -3.55 -8.05 10.16
CA ILE A 218 -3.99 -9.27 9.48
C ILE A 218 -5.27 -9.80 10.12
N ALA A 219 -5.31 -9.87 11.44
CA ALA A 219 -6.52 -10.32 12.17
C ALA A 219 -7.73 -9.40 11.95
N TYR A 220 -7.50 -8.10 11.76
CA TYR A 220 -8.56 -7.15 11.45
C TYR A 220 -9.20 -7.42 10.08
N TRP A 221 -8.39 -7.85 9.11
CA TRP A 221 -8.81 -8.09 7.73
C TRP A 221 -9.10 -9.57 7.41
N SER A 222 -8.95 -10.47 8.38
CA SER A 222 -9.26 -11.91 8.25
C SER A 222 -10.68 -12.22 8.65
#